data_91ef4896a65f5be9843b32920fdc4e2b
#
_entry.id   91ef4896a65f5be9843b32920fdc4e2b
#
_cell.length_a   1.000
_cell.length_b   1.000
_cell.length_c   1.000
_cell.angle_alpha   90.00
_cell.angle_beta   90.00
_cell.angle_gamma   90.00
#
_symmetry.space_group_name_H-M   'P 1'
#
loop_
_entity.id
_entity.type
_entity.pdbx_description
1 polymer ?
#
loop_
_entity_poly.entity_id
_entity_poly.type
_entity_poly.pdbx_seq_one_letter_code
_entity_poly.pdbx_strand_id
1 'polypeptide(L)'
;MADNSAIEWTTATWNWATGCTKISEGCANCYMFRDYPRLKRFGLPTYQWHPNELHIHESVLEKPFEWKAPRMIFTNSMSDFFHEEISFSFLDRVIEVIKSTPQHTYQVLTKRSWRMMKYGERIGRFPDNVWLGVTIESAPYKFRVEHLKRTACRVRFLSVEPLIAPVGRLDLDDIHWVIAGGESGRNHRPCEAEWLREIRDQCVLNNVPFFFKQWGGLKPKSGGRRLDRREWNQFPKIQHGNDLLKPTILSKT
;
A
#
# COMPACT_ATOMS: atom_id res chain seq x y z
N MET A 1 3.31 -8.71 -12.35
CA MET A 1 4.10 -8.88 -11.13
C MET A 1 5.51 -8.40 -11.38
N ALA A 2 6.16 -7.90 -10.36
CA ALA A 2 7.56 -7.51 -10.45
C ALA A 2 8.32 -8.19 -9.32
N ASP A 3 9.33 -8.97 -9.69
CA ASP A 3 10.25 -9.60 -8.74
C ASP A 3 11.20 -8.57 -8.10
N ASN A 4 11.32 -7.39 -8.76
CA ASN A 4 11.98 -6.20 -8.24
C ASN A 4 11.04 -5.02 -8.42
N SER A 5 10.53 -4.48 -7.31
CA SER A 5 9.62 -3.34 -7.34
C SER A 5 10.36 -2.02 -7.53
N ALA A 6 9.79 -1.13 -8.35
CA ALA A 6 10.23 0.27 -8.42
C ALA A 6 9.60 1.15 -7.32
N ILE A 7 8.72 0.60 -6.51
CA ILE A 7 8.09 1.26 -5.36
C ILE A 7 9.10 1.24 -4.21
N GLU A 8 9.43 2.39 -3.64
CA GLU A 8 10.54 2.58 -2.72
C GLU A 8 10.37 1.87 -1.38
N TRP A 9 9.13 1.63 -0.97
CA TRP A 9 8.81 1.05 0.33
C TRP A 9 8.47 -0.45 0.27
N THR A 10 8.72 -1.10 -0.88
CA THR A 10 8.53 -2.55 -1.05
C THR A 10 9.60 -3.15 -1.97
N THR A 11 9.82 -4.45 -1.91
CA THR A 11 10.83 -5.14 -2.75
C THR A 11 10.21 -5.91 -3.91
N ALA A 12 8.93 -6.32 -3.78
CA ALA A 12 8.22 -7.06 -4.82
C ALA A 12 6.74 -6.65 -4.87
N THR A 13 6.06 -6.98 -5.96
CA THR A 13 4.60 -6.86 -6.07
C THR A 13 3.97 -8.20 -6.44
N TRP A 14 2.85 -8.51 -5.80
CA TRP A 14 2.07 -9.72 -6.06
C TRP A 14 0.64 -9.32 -6.42
N ASN A 15 0.33 -9.33 -7.73
CA ASN A 15 -0.95 -8.93 -8.28
C ASN A 15 -1.73 -10.17 -8.72
N TRP A 16 -2.39 -10.83 -7.81
CA TRP A 16 -3.32 -11.94 -8.08
C TRP A 16 -4.69 -11.44 -8.57
N ALA A 17 -4.92 -10.13 -8.53
CA ALA A 17 -6.04 -9.48 -9.20
C ALA A 17 -5.58 -8.22 -9.92
N THR A 18 -6.24 -7.87 -11.02
CA THR A 18 -6.09 -6.61 -11.77
C THR A 18 -7.44 -6.01 -12.07
N GLY A 19 -7.47 -4.70 -12.32
CA GLY A 19 -8.70 -3.95 -12.48
C GLY A 19 -9.25 -3.47 -11.14
N CYS A 20 -9.97 -2.35 -11.15
CA CYS A 20 -10.49 -1.73 -9.94
C CYS A 20 -11.59 -0.72 -10.29
N THR A 21 -12.48 -0.44 -9.34
CA THR A 21 -13.47 0.64 -9.45
C THR A 21 -13.06 1.82 -8.57
N LYS A 22 -13.30 3.05 -9.05
CA LYS A 22 -12.99 4.28 -8.32
C LYS A 22 -14.00 4.52 -7.21
N ILE A 23 -13.54 4.78 -5.98
CA ILE A 23 -14.38 4.99 -4.80
C ILE A 23 -14.08 6.27 -4.01
N SER A 24 -13.04 7.01 -4.40
CA SER A 24 -12.66 8.25 -3.74
C SER A 24 -12.01 9.23 -4.72
N GLU A 25 -11.86 10.48 -4.28
CA GLU A 25 -11.17 11.51 -5.07
C GLU A 25 -9.72 11.13 -5.41
N GLY A 26 -9.04 10.40 -4.53
CA GLY A 26 -7.70 9.88 -4.76
C GLY A 26 -7.61 8.85 -5.89
N CYS A 27 -8.75 8.31 -6.35
CA CYS A 27 -8.80 7.41 -7.50
C CYS A 27 -8.90 8.15 -8.84
N ALA A 28 -9.11 9.48 -8.87
CA ALA A 28 -9.36 10.23 -10.10
C ALA A 28 -8.23 10.02 -11.13
N ASN A 29 -6.96 10.19 -10.70
CA ASN A 29 -5.76 10.06 -11.54
C ASN A 29 -4.93 8.81 -11.19
N CYS A 30 -5.58 7.72 -10.78
CA CYS A 30 -4.91 6.50 -10.35
C CYS A 30 -3.99 5.95 -11.44
N TYR A 31 -2.75 5.66 -11.07
CA TYR A 31 -1.73 5.12 -11.98
C TYR A 31 -2.13 3.80 -12.62
N MET A 32 -2.94 2.99 -11.96
CA MET A 32 -3.45 1.73 -12.49
C MET A 32 -4.22 2.00 -13.80
N PHE A 33 -5.18 2.91 -13.80
CA PHE A 33 -5.95 3.26 -15.00
C PHE A 33 -5.09 3.89 -16.08
N ARG A 34 -4.11 4.71 -15.71
CA ARG A 34 -3.17 5.36 -16.63
C ARG A 34 -2.27 4.36 -17.34
N ASP A 35 -1.72 3.41 -16.59
CA ASP A 35 -0.70 2.48 -17.09
C ASP A 35 -1.31 1.24 -17.76
N TYR A 36 -2.57 0.90 -17.45
CA TYR A 36 -3.27 -0.27 -17.97
C TYR A 36 -3.28 -0.39 -19.50
N PRO A 37 -3.61 0.69 -20.29
CA PRO A 37 -3.61 0.62 -21.74
C PRO A 37 -2.23 0.28 -22.32
N ARG A 38 -1.16 0.75 -21.68
CA ARG A 38 0.22 0.43 -22.08
C ARG A 38 0.54 -1.05 -21.80
N LEU A 39 0.18 -1.56 -20.62
CA LEU A 39 0.40 -2.95 -20.25
C LEU A 39 -0.40 -3.91 -21.14
N LYS A 40 -1.62 -3.54 -21.50
CA LYS A 40 -2.45 -4.28 -22.47
C LYS A 40 -1.78 -4.33 -23.86
N ARG A 41 -1.22 -3.21 -24.33
CA ARG A 41 -0.50 -3.14 -25.61
C ARG A 41 0.75 -4.02 -25.65
N PHE A 42 1.41 -4.22 -24.52
CA PHE A 42 2.53 -5.16 -24.40
C PHE A 42 2.10 -6.64 -24.39
N GLY A 43 0.82 -6.94 -24.56
CA GLY A 43 0.31 -8.30 -24.62
C GLY A 43 0.39 -9.06 -23.29
N LEU A 44 0.53 -8.36 -22.16
CA LEU A 44 0.62 -9.02 -20.88
C LEU A 44 -0.72 -9.72 -20.53
N PRO A 45 -0.74 -11.03 -20.28
CA PRO A 45 -1.98 -11.80 -20.11
C PRO A 45 -2.92 -11.27 -19.03
N THR A 46 -2.38 -10.70 -17.96
CA THR A 46 -3.14 -10.16 -16.82
C THR A 46 -3.77 -8.80 -17.08
N TYR A 47 -3.60 -8.20 -18.28
CA TYR A 47 -4.08 -6.86 -18.62
C TYR A 47 -4.91 -6.83 -19.93
N GLN A 48 -5.58 -7.94 -20.29
CA GLN A 48 -6.31 -8.02 -21.54
C GLN A 48 -7.74 -7.43 -21.48
N TRP A 49 -8.28 -7.24 -20.31
CA TRP A 49 -9.65 -6.78 -20.05
C TRP A 49 -9.75 -5.25 -19.97
N HIS A 50 -10.91 -4.74 -19.59
CA HIS A 50 -11.10 -3.32 -19.31
C HIS A 50 -10.59 -3.01 -17.87
N PRO A 51 -9.94 -1.87 -17.62
CA PRO A 51 -9.37 -1.56 -16.31
C PRO A 51 -10.41 -1.41 -15.18
N ASN A 52 -11.69 -1.19 -15.51
CA ASN A 52 -12.79 -1.19 -14.53
C ASN A 52 -13.33 -2.58 -14.20
N GLU A 53 -12.91 -3.60 -14.93
CA GLU A 53 -13.31 -4.99 -14.71
C GLU A 53 -12.29 -5.68 -13.82
N LEU A 54 -12.76 -6.25 -12.72
CA LEU A 54 -11.90 -7.02 -11.84
C LEU A 54 -11.66 -8.42 -12.43
N HIS A 55 -10.41 -8.80 -12.51
CA HIS A 55 -10.01 -10.14 -12.92
C HIS A 55 -9.05 -10.77 -11.91
N ILE A 56 -9.39 -12.00 -11.50
CA ILE A 56 -8.56 -12.82 -10.61
C ILE A 56 -7.66 -13.71 -11.48
N HIS A 57 -6.39 -13.81 -11.10
CA HIS A 57 -5.36 -14.56 -11.81
C HIS A 57 -4.87 -15.71 -10.93
N GLU A 58 -5.59 -16.82 -10.96
CA GLU A 58 -5.28 -17.98 -10.13
C GLU A 58 -3.87 -18.55 -10.40
N SER A 59 -3.40 -18.47 -11.64
CA SER A 59 -2.09 -18.96 -12.04
C SER A 59 -0.91 -18.28 -11.33
N VAL A 60 -1.15 -17.14 -10.69
CA VAL A 60 -0.11 -16.39 -9.94
C VAL A 60 -0.33 -16.41 -8.44
N LEU A 61 -1.36 -17.13 -7.97
CA LEU A 61 -1.69 -17.19 -6.54
C LEU A 61 -0.53 -17.79 -5.74
N GLU A 62 0.11 -18.82 -6.26
CA GLU A 62 1.21 -19.54 -5.61
C GLU A 62 2.60 -18.92 -5.83
N LYS A 63 2.69 -17.78 -6.53
CA LYS A 63 3.96 -17.09 -6.80
C LYS A 63 4.85 -16.85 -5.56
N PRO A 64 4.30 -16.52 -4.37
CA PRO A 64 5.12 -16.33 -3.18
C PRO A 64 5.98 -17.55 -2.78
N PHE A 65 5.55 -18.78 -3.09
CA PHE A 65 6.33 -19.99 -2.80
C PHE A 65 7.62 -20.12 -3.62
N GLU A 66 7.69 -19.45 -4.78
CA GLU A 66 8.87 -19.45 -5.63
C GLU A 66 10.00 -18.59 -5.07
N TRP A 67 9.66 -17.59 -4.25
CA TRP A 67 10.64 -16.66 -3.68
C TRP A 67 11.29 -17.27 -2.43
N LYS A 68 12.56 -17.67 -2.56
CA LYS A 68 13.30 -18.31 -1.46
C LYS A 68 13.81 -17.30 -0.43
N ALA A 69 14.27 -16.13 -0.88
CA ALA A 69 14.72 -15.06 0.01
C ALA A 69 13.54 -14.27 0.57
N PRO A 70 13.61 -13.80 1.83
CA PRO A 70 12.60 -12.92 2.44
C PRO A 70 12.35 -11.67 1.60
N ARG A 71 11.08 -11.28 1.45
CA ARG A 71 10.67 -10.11 0.69
C ARG A 71 9.63 -9.29 1.43
N MET A 72 9.63 -7.99 1.17
CA MET A 72 8.48 -7.14 1.41
C MET A 72 7.66 -7.10 0.14
N ILE A 73 6.42 -7.55 0.21
CA ILE A 73 5.55 -7.77 -0.95
C ILE A 73 4.34 -6.86 -0.86
N PHE A 74 4.22 -5.91 -1.78
CA PHE A 74 3.00 -5.13 -1.91
C PHE A 74 1.96 -5.90 -2.73
N THR A 75 0.84 -6.22 -2.10
CA THR A 75 -0.23 -7.01 -2.72
C THR A 75 -1.19 -6.12 -3.48
N ASN A 76 -1.56 -6.55 -4.69
CA ASN A 76 -2.55 -5.90 -5.54
C ASN A 76 -2.28 -4.41 -5.82
N SER A 77 -1.05 -4.09 -6.23
CA SER A 77 -0.72 -2.73 -6.70
C SER A 77 -1.57 -2.28 -7.91
N MET A 78 -2.18 -3.21 -8.63
CA MET A 78 -3.02 -2.97 -9.82
C MET A 78 -4.50 -3.30 -9.58
N SER A 79 -4.91 -3.39 -8.31
CA SER A 79 -6.29 -3.61 -7.85
C SER A 79 -6.42 -3.12 -6.40
N ASP A 80 -7.54 -3.43 -5.75
CA ASP A 80 -7.69 -3.28 -4.29
C ASP A 80 -7.92 -4.67 -3.69
N PHE A 81 -7.17 -5.01 -2.63
CA PHE A 81 -7.23 -6.32 -1.98
C PHE A 81 -8.64 -6.67 -1.50
N PHE A 82 -9.40 -5.67 -1.08
CA PHE A 82 -10.78 -5.82 -0.58
C PHE A 82 -11.82 -5.32 -1.58
N HIS A 83 -11.57 -5.44 -2.90
CA HIS A 83 -12.57 -5.09 -3.90
C HIS A 83 -13.86 -5.89 -3.71
N GLU A 84 -15.02 -5.25 -3.93
CA GLU A 84 -16.35 -5.82 -3.65
C GLU A 84 -16.60 -7.16 -4.39
N GLU A 85 -16.08 -7.29 -5.59
CA GLU A 85 -16.22 -8.48 -6.42
C GLU A 85 -15.32 -9.67 -6.00
N ILE A 86 -14.37 -9.47 -5.09
CA ILE A 86 -13.55 -10.57 -4.55
C ILE A 86 -14.31 -11.23 -3.41
N SER A 87 -14.67 -12.49 -3.54
CA SER A 87 -15.35 -13.21 -2.47
C SER A 87 -14.45 -13.38 -1.24
N PHE A 88 -15.03 -13.45 -0.06
CA PHE A 88 -14.27 -13.74 1.17
C PHE A 88 -13.64 -15.12 1.14
N SER A 89 -14.28 -16.10 0.49
CA SER A 89 -13.71 -17.44 0.30
C SER A 89 -12.45 -17.41 -0.56
N PHE A 90 -12.36 -16.52 -1.55
CA PHE A 90 -11.13 -16.35 -2.29
C PHE A 90 -10.04 -15.65 -1.44
N LEU A 91 -10.41 -14.65 -0.64
CA LEU A 91 -9.48 -14.04 0.31
C LEU A 91 -8.95 -15.06 1.33
N ASP A 92 -9.77 -16.03 1.76
CA ASP A 92 -9.32 -17.12 2.64
C ASP A 92 -8.15 -17.89 1.98
N ARG A 93 -8.24 -18.20 0.67
CA ARG A 93 -7.16 -18.86 -0.10
C ARG A 93 -5.89 -17.99 -0.17
N VAL A 94 -6.05 -16.69 -0.40
CA VAL A 94 -4.92 -15.74 -0.39
C VAL A 94 -4.24 -15.71 0.98
N ILE A 95 -5.02 -15.68 2.05
CA ILE A 95 -4.48 -15.68 3.43
C ILE A 95 -3.76 -16.99 3.75
N GLU A 96 -4.22 -18.12 3.24
CA GLU A 96 -3.51 -19.40 3.43
C GLU A 96 -2.13 -19.40 2.72
N VAL A 97 -2.01 -18.82 1.52
CA VAL A 97 -0.71 -18.61 0.87
C VAL A 97 0.20 -17.73 1.73
N ILE A 98 -0.33 -16.64 2.28
CA ILE A 98 0.40 -15.72 3.15
C ILE A 98 0.90 -16.42 4.42
N LYS A 99 0.05 -17.21 5.07
CA LYS A 99 0.42 -18.01 6.26
C LYS A 99 1.49 -19.06 5.95
N SER A 100 1.41 -19.69 4.77
CA SER A 100 2.31 -20.74 4.31
C SER A 100 3.67 -20.20 3.84
N THR A 101 3.84 -18.88 3.76
CA THR A 101 5.08 -18.21 3.35
C THR A 101 5.54 -17.18 4.40
N PRO A 102 5.77 -17.60 5.67
CA PRO A 102 6.03 -16.71 6.80
C PRO A 102 7.35 -15.93 6.70
N GLN A 103 8.26 -16.34 5.80
CA GLN A 103 9.50 -15.61 5.52
C GLN A 103 9.27 -14.26 4.84
N HIS A 104 8.09 -14.04 4.23
CA HIS A 104 7.76 -12.78 3.57
C HIS A 104 6.91 -11.88 4.46
N THR A 105 7.03 -10.58 4.24
CA THR A 105 6.13 -9.56 4.79
C THR A 105 5.18 -9.07 3.70
N TYR A 106 3.89 -9.13 3.94
CA TYR A 106 2.87 -8.72 2.98
C TYR A 106 2.27 -7.38 3.37
N GLN A 107 2.44 -6.40 2.50
CA GLN A 107 1.86 -5.07 2.66
C GLN A 107 0.52 -5.03 1.93
N VAL A 108 -0.55 -5.02 2.69
CA VAL A 108 -1.95 -4.99 2.20
C VAL A 108 -2.49 -3.58 2.41
N LEU A 109 -2.75 -2.86 1.33
CA LEU A 109 -3.26 -1.49 1.35
C LEU A 109 -4.63 -1.42 0.67
N THR A 110 -5.57 -0.74 1.31
CA THR A 110 -6.93 -0.60 0.77
C THR A 110 -7.54 0.77 1.00
N LYS A 111 -8.46 1.14 0.12
CA LYS A 111 -9.42 2.23 0.32
C LYS A 111 -10.79 1.72 0.81
N ARG A 112 -11.00 0.40 0.77
CA ARG A 112 -12.23 -0.29 1.17
C ARG A 112 -12.14 -0.78 2.62
N SER A 113 -11.86 0.17 3.53
CA SER A 113 -11.57 -0.10 4.94
C SER A 113 -12.72 -0.80 5.69
N TRP A 114 -13.98 -0.51 5.32
CA TRP A 114 -15.12 -1.19 5.93
C TRP A 114 -15.13 -2.68 5.58
N ARG A 115 -14.88 -3.02 4.32
CA ARG A 115 -14.84 -4.42 3.87
C ARG A 115 -13.63 -5.16 4.47
N MET A 116 -12.49 -4.49 4.59
CA MET A 116 -11.31 -4.98 5.33
C MET A 116 -11.67 -5.34 6.78
N MET A 117 -12.35 -4.43 7.48
CA MET A 117 -12.79 -4.64 8.85
C MET A 117 -13.75 -5.85 8.95
N LYS A 118 -14.74 -5.95 8.05
CA LYS A 118 -15.67 -7.08 8.00
C LYS A 118 -14.97 -8.43 7.75
N TYR A 119 -13.98 -8.43 6.88
CA TYR A 119 -13.16 -9.62 6.68
C TYR A 119 -12.31 -9.95 7.92
N GLY A 120 -11.75 -8.93 8.58
CA GLY A 120 -11.01 -9.08 9.84
C GLY A 120 -11.88 -9.66 10.97
N GLU A 121 -13.14 -9.19 11.10
CA GLU A 121 -14.12 -9.76 12.05
C GLU A 121 -14.37 -11.25 11.78
N ARG A 122 -14.42 -11.66 10.50
CA ARG A 122 -14.62 -13.06 10.08
C ARG A 122 -13.45 -13.97 10.45
N ILE A 123 -12.21 -13.53 10.23
CA ILE A 123 -11.01 -14.36 10.46
C ILE A 123 -10.42 -14.20 11.86
N GLY A 124 -10.95 -13.26 12.65
CA GLY A 124 -10.47 -12.93 14.01
C GLY A 124 -9.20 -12.08 14.00
N ARG A 125 -8.13 -12.53 13.35
CA ARG A 125 -6.85 -11.81 13.28
C ARG A 125 -6.13 -12.10 11.95
N PHE A 126 -5.51 -11.07 11.38
CA PHE A 126 -4.59 -11.24 10.25
C PHE A 126 -3.28 -11.92 10.68
N PRO A 127 -2.65 -12.71 9.77
CA PRO A 127 -1.33 -13.31 10.03
C PRO A 127 -0.29 -12.26 10.41
N ASP A 128 0.66 -12.63 11.27
CA ASP A 128 1.67 -11.70 11.80
C ASP A 128 2.61 -11.10 10.75
N ASN A 129 2.74 -11.77 9.61
CA ASN A 129 3.50 -11.29 8.46
C ASN A 129 2.68 -10.38 7.52
N VAL A 130 1.44 -10.03 7.87
CA VAL A 130 0.63 -9.02 7.18
C VAL A 130 0.80 -7.67 7.86
N TRP A 131 1.22 -6.68 7.09
CA TRP A 131 1.12 -5.27 7.43
C TRP A 131 -0.12 -4.72 6.77
N LEU A 132 -1.08 -4.27 7.56
CA LEU A 132 -2.38 -3.82 7.10
C LEU A 132 -2.44 -2.30 7.08
N GLY A 133 -2.88 -1.74 5.97
CA GLY A 133 -2.93 -0.30 5.79
C GLY A 133 -4.18 0.21 5.09
N VAL A 134 -4.48 1.47 5.35
CA VAL A 134 -5.55 2.21 4.66
C VAL A 134 -4.99 3.48 4.03
N THR A 135 -5.63 3.89 2.93
CA THR A 135 -5.29 5.16 2.28
C THR A 135 -6.14 6.30 2.82
N ILE A 136 -5.51 7.45 3.06
CA ILE A 136 -6.18 8.72 3.44
C ILE A 136 -5.70 9.78 2.47
N GLU A 137 -6.57 10.28 1.60
CA GLU A 137 -6.20 11.26 0.59
C GLU A 137 -6.48 12.71 1.05
N SER A 138 -7.44 12.86 1.94
CA SER A 138 -7.92 14.12 2.52
C SER A 138 -8.73 13.85 3.80
N ALA A 139 -9.07 14.90 4.55
CA ALA A 139 -9.76 14.79 5.84
C ALA A 139 -11.05 13.96 5.84
N PRO A 140 -11.93 14.00 4.82
CA PRO A 140 -13.13 13.15 4.78
C PRO A 140 -12.87 11.66 4.87
N TYR A 141 -11.69 11.18 4.50
CA TYR A 141 -11.35 9.75 4.50
C TYR A 141 -10.67 9.27 5.80
N LYS A 142 -10.58 10.10 6.83
CA LYS A 142 -9.99 9.71 8.13
C LYS A 142 -10.76 8.61 8.85
N PHE A 143 -12.06 8.43 8.57
CA PHE A 143 -12.85 7.34 9.12
C PHE A 143 -12.24 5.95 8.84
N ARG A 144 -11.40 5.83 7.80
CA ARG A 144 -10.71 4.58 7.48
C ARG A 144 -9.72 4.15 8.57
N VAL A 145 -9.19 5.10 9.35
CA VAL A 145 -8.30 4.81 10.49
C VAL A 145 -9.05 4.02 11.55
N GLU A 146 -10.28 4.42 11.86
CA GLU A 146 -11.13 3.72 12.84
C GLU A 146 -11.38 2.26 12.43
N HIS A 147 -11.67 2.03 11.15
CA HIS A 147 -11.84 0.66 10.65
C HIS A 147 -10.53 -0.16 10.76
N LEU A 148 -9.38 0.47 10.50
CA LEU A 148 -8.07 -0.16 10.63
C LEU A 148 -7.75 -0.49 12.08
N LYS A 149 -8.01 0.42 13.02
CA LYS A 149 -7.77 0.22 14.46
C LYS A 149 -8.64 -0.90 15.03
N ARG A 150 -9.86 -1.05 14.55
CA ARG A 150 -10.77 -2.15 14.93
C ARG A 150 -10.40 -3.50 14.33
N THR A 151 -9.45 -3.55 13.40
CA THR A 151 -9.02 -4.79 12.74
C THR A 151 -7.79 -5.36 13.44
N ALA A 152 -7.87 -6.59 13.93
CA ALA A 152 -6.76 -7.23 14.63
C ALA A 152 -5.64 -7.63 13.65
N CYS A 153 -4.50 -6.97 13.75
CA CYS A 153 -3.28 -7.25 12.99
C CYS A 153 -2.05 -6.82 13.80
N ARG A 154 -0.87 -7.26 13.38
CA ARG A 154 0.38 -6.92 14.07
C ARG A 154 0.87 -5.51 13.73
N VAL A 155 0.79 -5.11 12.48
CA VAL A 155 1.29 -3.82 11.99
C VAL A 155 0.19 -3.10 11.25
N ARG A 156 -0.07 -1.87 11.65
CA ARG A 156 -1.00 -0.93 11.00
C ARG A 156 -0.22 0.20 10.36
N PHE A 157 -0.55 0.54 9.12
CA PHE A 157 0.06 1.70 8.48
C PHE A 157 -0.95 2.59 7.76
N LEU A 158 -0.62 3.86 7.63
CA LEU A 158 -1.40 4.82 6.85
C LEU A 158 -0.63 5.16 5.58
N SER A 159 -1.32 5.14 4.44
CA SER A 159 -0.81 5.69 3.19
C SER A 159 -1.56 6.98 2.89
N VAL A 160 -0.92 8.11 3.19
CA VAL A 160 -1.45 9.44 2.87
C VAL A 160 -0.98 9.80 1.46
N GLU A 161 -1.45 9.01 0.50
CA GLU A 161 -1.04 9.09 -0.92
C GLU A 161 -2.18 8.62 -1.86
N PRO A 162 -2.58 9.46 -2.84
CA PRO A 162 -2.07 10.83 -3.05
C PRO A 162 -2.60 11.79 -1.98
N LEU A 163 -1.73 12.61 -1.41
CA LEU A 163 -2.14 13.73 -0.55
C LEU A 163 -2.64 14.87 -1.44
N ILE A 164 -3.94 15.11 -1.43
CA ILE A 164 -4.63 16.05 -2.35
C ILE A 164 -5.28 17.23 -1.64
N ALA A 165 -5.35 17.17 -0.33
CA ALA A 165 -5.83 18.23 0.54
C ALA A 165 -5.28 17.99 1.96
N PRO A 166 -5.30 19.00 2.86
CA PRO A 166 -4.88 18.82 4.23
C PRO A 166 -5.70 17.73 4.93
N VAL A 167 -5.03 16.85 5.65
CA VAL A 167 -5.69 15.79 6.44
C VAL A 167 -5.97 16.24 7.87
N GLY A 168 -5.29 17.30 8.34
CA GLY A 168 -5.36 17.78 9.70
C GLY A 168 -4.85 16.75 10.70
N ARG A 169 -5.33 16.82 11.94
CA ARG A 169 -4.91 15.90 13.00
C ARG A 169 -5.27 14.45 12.67
N LEU A 170 -4.27 13.57 12.72
CA LEU A 170 -4.38 12.12 12.59
C LEU A 170 -4.41 11.46 13.98
N ASP A 171 -5.25 10.46 14.15
CA ASP A 171 -5.15 9.55 15.29
C ASP A 171 -4.08 8.50 14.98
N LEU A 172 -2.91 8.65 15.60
CA LEU A 172 -1.74 7.79 15.40
C LEU A 172 -1.55 6.74 16.49
N ASP A 173 -2.47 6.62 17.44
CA ASP A 173 -2.45 5.56 18.43
C ASP A 173 -2.56 4.19 17.73
N ASP A 174 -1.69 3.25 18.08
CA ASP A 174 -1.59 1.93 17.43
C ASP A 174 -1.27 1.96 15.93
N ILE A 175 -0.82 3.09 15.40
CA ILE A 175 -0.28 3.21 14.05
C ILE A 175 1.24 3.05 14.10
N HIS A 176 1.76 2.15 13.27
CA HIS A 176 3.16 1.75 13.29
C HIS A 176 3.97 2.37 12.15
N TRP A 177 3.32 2.98 11.16
CA TRP A 177 3.97 3.59 10.01
C TRP A 177 3.05 4.55 9.26
N VAL A 178 3.62 5.65 8.77
CA VAL A 178 2.93 6.58 7.88
C VAL A 178 3.77 6.79 6.63
N ILE A 179 3.18 6.52 5.46
CA ILE A 179 3.73 6.85 4.15
C ILE A 179 2.96 8.05 3.62
N ALA A 180 3.65 9.10 3.15
CA ALA A 180 3.00 10.24 2.54
C ALA A 180 3.62 10.58 1.19
N GLY A 181 2.82 11.14 0.28
CA GLY A 181 3.31 11.57 -1.03
C GLY A 181 2.25 12.22 -1.91
N GLY A 182 2.75 13.05 -2.83
CA GLY A 182 1.93 13.71 -3.83
C GLY A 182 1.57 12.81 -5.01
N GLU A 183 0.61 13.27 -5.80
CA GLU A 183 0.10 12.60 -6.99
C GLU A 183 1.04 12.74 -8.19
N SER A 184 1.14 11.70 -9.01
CA SER A 184 1.95 11.71 -10.24
C SER A 184 1.11 11.48 -11.48
N GLY A 185 1.47 12.16 -12.56
CA GLY A 185 0.82 12.05 -13.86
C GLY A 185 0.48 13.41 -14.46
N ARG A 186 -0.01 13.44 -15.69
CA ARG A 186 -0.29 14.70 -16.42
C ARG A 186 -1.28 15.61 -15.68
N ASN A 187 -2.26 15.03 -14.99
CA ASN A 187 -3.31 15.75 -14.26
C ASN A 187 -3.09 15.72 -12.75
N HIS A 188 -1.82 15.58 -12.31
CA HIS A 188 -1.51 15.54 -10.88
C HIS A 188 -1.97 16.83 -10.19
N ARG A 189 -2.58 16.67 -9.03
CA ARG A 189 -2.97 17.79 -8.17
C ARG A 189 -1.78 18.25 -7.33
N PRO A 190 -1.74 19.52 -6.94
CA PRO A 190 -0.70 20.04 -6.05
C PRO A 190 -0.64 19.26 -4.74
N CYS A 191 0.56 19.15 -4.19
CA CYS A 191 0.80 18.66 -2.84
C CYS A 191 1.62 19.73 -2.12
N GLU A 192 1.01 20.41 -1.14
CA GLU A 192 1.62 21.51 -0.46
C GLU A 192 2.61 21.03 0.62
N ALA A 193 3.72 21.73 0.76
CA ALA A 193 4.77 21.39 1.71
C ALA A 193 4.26 21.41 3.16
N GLU A 194 3.36 22.32 3.46
CA GLU A 194 2.80 22.49 4.79
C GLU A 194 1.99 21.27 5.22
N TRP A 195 1.22 20.67 4.32
CA TRP A 195 0.46 19.44 4.61
C TRP A 195 1.38 18.26 4.95
N LEU A 196 2.51 18.15 4.24
CA LEU A 196 3.52 17.12 4.52
C LEU A 196 4.26 17.36 5.83
N ARG A 197 4.58 18.64 6.14
CA ARG A 197 5.19 19.01 7.43
C ARG A 197 4.28 18.67 8.59
N GLU A 198 2.98 19.03 8.48
CA GLU A 198 1.98 18.72 9.51
C GLU A 198 1.91 17.21 9.79
N ILE A 199 1.90 16.37 8.75
CA ILE A 199 1.89 14.91 8.92
C ILE A 199 3.21 14.41 9.55
N ARG A 200 4.36 14.86 9.03
CA ARG A 200 5.67 14.51 9.56
C ARG A 200 5.80 14.86 11.04
N ASP A 201 5.40 16.08 11.41
CA ASP A 201 5.55 16.57 12.78
C ASP A 201 4.67 15.79 13.75
N GLN A 202 3.46 15.43 13.35
CA GLN A 202 2.63 14.51 14.11
C GLN A 202 3.30 13.14 14.29
N CYS A 203 3.91 12.58 13.22
CA CYS A 203 4.62 11.31 13.31
C CYS A 203 5.84 11.40 14.25
N VAL A 204 6.62 12.47 14.18
CA VAL A 204 7.77 12.70 15.06
C VAL A 204 7.32 12.82 16.52
N LEU A 205 6.26 13.59 16.79
CA LEU A 205 5.72 13.78 18.14
C LEU A 205 5.24 12.45 18.77
N ASN A 206 4.66 11.59 17.96
CA ASN A 206 4.11 10.29 18.41
C ASN A 206 5.10 9.12 18.24
N ASN A 207 6.37 9.39 17.87
CA ASN A 207 7.38 8.36 17.60
C ASN A 207 6.94 7.31 16.54
N VAL A 208 6.12 7.71 15.58
CA VAL A 208 5.70 6.87 14.46
C VAL A 208 6.66 7.05 13.29
N PRO A 209 7.25 5.98 12.73
CA PRO A 209 8.08 6.06 11.55
C PRO A 209 7.36 6.76 10.39
N PHE A 210 8.05 7.72 9.76
CA PHE A 210 7.54 8.51 8.65
C PHE A 210 8.34 8.23 7.37
N PHE A 211 7.63 7.96 6.28
CA PHE A 211 8.22 7.74 4.97
C PHE A 211 7.64 8.75 3.97
N PHE A 212 8.48 9.65 3.48
CA PHE A 212 8.10 10.55 2.40
C PHE A 212 8.46 9.95 1.04
N LYS A 213 7.45 9.50 0.31
CA LYS A 213 7.66 8.81 -0.96
C LYS A 213 8.10 9.76 -2.07
N GLN A 214 7.38 10.85 -2.29
CA GLN A 214 7.64 11.80 -3.38
C GLN A 214 6.75 13.04 -3.31
N TRP A 215 7.18 14.11 -3.97
CA TRP A 215 6.32 15.27 -4.24
C TRP A 215 5.27 15.00 -5.31
N GLY A 216 5.48 13.97 -6.14
CA GLY A 216 4.68 13.73 -7.34
C GLY A 216 5.17 14.53 -8.54
N GLY A 217 4.25 14.97 -9.39
CA GLY A 217 4.55 15.75 -10.59
C GLY A 217 4.22 15.03 -11.89
N LEU A 218 4.65 15.58 -13.03
CA LEU A 218 4.31 15.09 -14.37
C LEU A 218 4.69 13.61 -14.60
N LYS A 219 5.83 13.21 -14.06
CA LYS A 219 6.30 11.81 -14.03
C LYS A 219 6.47 11.36 -12.59
N PRO A 220 6.35 10.05 -12.30
CA PRO A 220 6.71 9.53 -11.00
C PRO A 220 8.12 9.99 -10.60
N LYS A 221 8.28 10.46 -9.36
CA LYS A 221 9.55 10.94 -8.79
C LYS A 221 10.11 12.24 -9.36
N SER A 222 9.48 12.88 -10.35
CA SER A 222 10.01 14.10 -10.99
C SER A 222 10.12 15.29 -10.02
N GLY A 223 9.27 15.36 -9.00
CA GLY A 223 9.35 16.37 -7.94
C GLY A 223 10.37 16.06 -6.84
N GLY A 224 11.05 14.90 -6.90
CA GLY A 224 11.98 14.47 -5.87
C GLY A 224 11.30 13.94 -4.61
N ARG A 225 12.11 13.69 -3.54
CA ARG A 225 11.67 13.08 -2.29
C ARG A 225 12.35 13.68 -1.04
N ARG A 226 12.75 14.93 -1.12
CA ARG A 226 13.30 15.65 0.03
C ARG A 226 12.27 16.61 0.58
N LEU A 227 11.95 16.49 1.85
CA LEU A 227 11.17 17.43 2.63
C LEU A 227 12.13 18.15 3.59
N ASP A 228 12.19 19.47 3.50
CA ASP A 228 13.13 20.32 4.28
C ASP A 228 14.59 19.84 4.14
N ARG A 229 15.03 19.62 2.89
CA ARG A 229 16.37 19.16 2.49
C ARG A 229 16.77 17.76 2.97
N ARG A 230 15.86 17.03 3.62
CA ARG A 230 16.08 15.69 4.17
C ARG A 230 15.19 14.66 3.47
N GLU A 231 15.71 13.44 3.25
CA GLU A 231 14.93 12.27 2.91
C GLU A 231 14.41 11.59 4.19
N TRP A 232 13.13 11.24 4.18
CA TRP A 232 12.46 10.55 5.27
C TRP A 232 12.14 9.13 4.82
N ASN A 233 12.98 8.18 5.25
CA ASN A 233 12.96 6.78 4.82
C ASN A 233 12.81 5.85 6.03
N GLN A 234 11.96 6.20 6.99
CA GLN A 234 11.79 5.41 8.20
C GLN A 234 10.85 4.24 7.95
N PHE A 235 11.16 3.11 8.59
CA PHE A 235 10.34 1.90 8.59
C PHE A 235 10.06 1.45 10.01
N PRO A 236 8.96 0.71 10.25
CA PRO A 236 8.70 0.07 11.53
C PRO A 236 9.86 -0.86 11.93
N LYS A 237 10.33 -0.72 13.16
CA LYS A 237 11.25 -1.69 13.77
C LYS A 237 10.42 -2.80 14.37
N ILE A 238 10.25 -3.91 13.66
CA ILE A 238 9.50 -5.06 14.14
C ILE A 238 10.50 -6.07 14.66
N GLN A 239 10.46 -6.33 15.95
CA GLN A 239 11.14 -7.47 16.54
C GLN A 239 10.38 -8.72 16.10
N HIS A 240 10.94 -9.50 15.20
CA HIS A 240 10.49 -10.85 14.97
C HIS A 240 11.00 -11.68 16.17
N GLY A 241 10.15 -12.53 16.72
CA GLY A 241 10.48 -13.41 17.85
C GLY A 241 11.50 -14.51 17.54
N ASN A 242 12.24 -14.40 16.46
CA ASN A 242 13.52 -15.03 16.16
C ASN A 242 14.31 -14.01 15.33
N ASP A 243 15.46 -13.60 15.83
CA ASP A 243 16.42 -12.74 15.16
C ASP A 243 16.60 -13.11 13.70
N LEU A 244 16.74 -12.09 12.86
CA LEU A 244 17.10 -12.05 11.45
C LEU A 244 15.98 -11.68 10.49
N LEU A 245 15.61 -10.41 10.48
CA LEU A 245 15.30 -9.71 9.25
C LEU A 245 15.39 -8.20 9.51
N LYS A 246 16.59 -7.67 9.57
CA LYS A 246 16.81 -6.27 9.18
C LYS A 246 16.51 -6.22 7.69
N PRO A 247 15.55 -5.43 7.21
CA PRO A 247 15.51 -5.15 5.79
C PRO A 247 16.84 -4.45 5.47
N THR A 248 17.76 -5.17 4.85
CA THR A 248 18.92 -4.57 4.22
C THR A 248 18.37 -3.80 3.03
N ILE A 249 17.93 -2.58 3.29
CA ILE A 249 17.70 -1.62 2.22
C ILE A 249 19.10 -1.27 1.73
N LEU A 250 19.49 -1.94 0.66
CA LEU A 250 20.67 -1.56 -0.12
C LEU A 250 20.53 -0.07 -0.41
N SER A 251 21.35 0.75 0.25
CA SER A 251 21.62 2.11 -0.16
C SER A 251 22.08 2.03 -1.61
N LYS A 252 21.18 2.33 -2.54
CA LYS A 252 21.60 2.63 -3.91
C LYS A 252 22.34 3.96 -3.83
N THR A 253 23.69 3.87 -3.79
CA THR A 253 24.60 4.97 -4.11
C THR A 253 24.29 5.54 -5.48
#